data_eb4022a651ab94358e29a59dfde6bfde
#
_entry.id   eb4022a651ab94358e29a59dfde6bfde
#
_cell.length_a   1.000
_cell.length_b   1.000
_cell.length_c   1.000
_cell.angle_alpha   90.00
_cell.angle_beta   90.00
_cell.angle_gamma   90.00
#
_symmetry.space_group_name_H-M   'P 1'
#
loop_
_entity.id
_entity.type
_entity.pdbx_description
1 polymer ?
#
loop_
_entity_poly.entity_id
_entity_poly.type
_entity_poly.pdbx_seq_one_letter_code
_entity_poly.pdbx_strand_id
1 'polypeptide(L)'
;MLRLNGLMEKLNDVLKKDKFGSEFKNLLKKHSLTVSEKNGGRYRLTNGVSDFSVDTSKARSEYESAPSPELLDSLMEKLEQEIDMEIRMVSFTNGQEFLRLAIMREKDIRPGMISAEFAGGLCKVIVCTADDTELRPLDEAVLKRWGMPREVVFSVADRNMCRLLAKTKVKKTSIAEGVNAMEFDLPCKHLGVSFILCNDFRQVVYNYMGAKFLVVAPSCESILILENITNNILEKLGKEIVREYKRSPNPLTTDVFLFTPDKIQIAGHFSVKSNK
;
A
#
# COMPACT_ATOMS: atom_id res chain seq x y z
N MET A 1 -55.31 -13.10 -17.51
CA MET A 1 -54.61 -12.27 -16.51
C MET A 1 -53.31 -12.86 -15.92
N LEU A 2 -53.20 -14.18 -15.78
CA LEU A 2 -52.00 -14.85 -15.19
C LEU A 2 -50.69 -14.78 -16.05
N ARG A 3 -50.77 -14.57 -17.35
CA ARG A 3 -49.57 -14.48 -18.23
C ARG A 3 -48.88 -13.12 -18.25
N LEU A 4 -49.60 -12.02 -17.94
CA LEU A 4 -49.02 -10.67 -17.88
C LEU A 4 -48.19 -10.47 -16.62
N ASN A 5 -48.59 -11.03 -15.46
CA ASN A 5 -47.83 -10.90 -14.21
C ASN A 5 -46.49 -11.61 -14.30
N GLY A 6 -46.40 -12.79 -14.89
CA GLY A 6 -45.13 -13.49 -15.08
C GLY A 6 -44.18 -12.82 -16.09
N LEU A 7 -44.75 -12.06 -17.07
CA LEU A 7 -43.94 -11.27 -18.02
C LEU A 7 -43.43 -9.98 -17.32
N MET A 8 -44.27 -9.35 -16.48
CA MET A 8 -43.89 -8.20 -15.69
C MET A 8 -42.86 -8.53 -14.61
N GLU A 9 -42.98 -9.70 -13.96
CA GLU A 9 -41.93 -10.21 -13.04
C GLU A 9 -40.61 -10.46 -13.79
N LYS A 10 -40.66 -11.15 -14.93
CA LYS A 10 -39.45 -11.35 -15.76
C LYS A 10 -38.90 -10.05 -16.33
N LEU A 11 -39.75 -9.07 -16.70
CA LEU A 11 -39.29 -7.73 -17.11
C LEU A 11 -38.72 -6.94 -15.94
N ASN A 12 -39.33 -7.03 -14.78
CA ASN A 12 -38.78 -6.45 -13.55
C ASN A 12 -37.48 -7.12 -13.11
N ASP A 13 -37.34 -8.42 -13.26
CA ASP A 13 -36.10 -9.15 -13.04
C ASP A 13 -35.03 -8.81 -14.09
N VAL A 14 -35.41 -8.55 -15.34
CA VAL A 14 -34.51 -8.08 -16.40
C VAL A 14 -34.15 -6.60 -16.19
N LEU A 15 -35.09 -5.76 -15.71
CA LEU A 15 -34.85 -4.35 -15.37
C LEU A 15 -34.12 -4.18 -14.03
N LYS A 16 -34.31 -5.12 -13.08
CA LYS A 16 -33.45 -5.21 -11.88
C LYS A 16 -32.03 -5.67 -12.19
N LYS A 17 -31.80 -6.19 -13.40
CA LYS A 17 -30.65 -7.03 -13.74
C LYS A 17 -29.31 -6.33 -13.92
N ASP A 18 -29.23 -5.01 -13.96
CA ASP A 18 -27.91 -4.36 -14.06
C ASP A 18 -27.86 -3.03 -13.32
N LYS A 19 -28.32 -3.01 -12.07
CA LYS A 19 -28.21 -1.82 -11.22
C LYS A 19 -26.75 -1.41 -11.06
N PHE A 20 -25.85 -2.38 -10.87
CA PHE A 20 -24.41 -2.14 -10.85
C PHE A 20 -23.91 -1.48 -12.14
N GLY A 21 -24.27 -2.04 -13.31
CA GLY A 21 -23.88 -1.47 -14.61
C GLY A 21 -24.47 -0.08 -14.88
N SER A 22 -25.68 0.18 -14.36
CA SER A 22 -26.31 1.51 -14.45
C SER A 22 -25.54 2.55 -13.63
N GLU A 23 -25.23 2.22 -12.37
CA GLU A 23 -24.44 3.13 -11.49
C GLU A 23 -23.01 3.31 -12.01
N PHE A 24 -22.38 2.25 -12.50
CA PHE A 24 -21.06 2.38 -13.13
C PHE A 24 -21.09 3.30 -14.37
N LYS A 25 -22.13 3.23 -15.21
CA LYS A 25 -22.29 4.19 -16.32
C LYS A 25 -22.49 5.63 -15.85
N ASN A 26 -23.20 5.85 -14.75
CA ASN A 26 -23.37 7.15 -14.14
C ASN A 26 -22.01 7.70 -13.66
N LEU A 27 -21.21 6.86 -13.01
CA LEU A 27 -19.85 7.17 -12.59
C LEU A 27 -18.96 7.57 -13.78
N LEU A 28 -18.99 6.80 -14.88
CA LEU A 28 -18.21 7.15 -16.08
C LEU A 28 -18.64 8.50 -16.67
N LYS A 29 -19.94 8.81 -16.69
CA LYS A 29 -20.43 10.11 -17.15
C LYS A 29 -19.95 11.25 -16.27
N LYS A 30 -19.96 11.08 -14.93
CA LYS A 30 -19.47 12.06 -13.97
C LYS A 30 -18.02 12.48 -14.28
N HIS A 31 -17.17 11.53 -14.69
CA HIS A 31 -15.78 11.76 -15.04
C HIS A 31 -15.55 12.05 -16.55
N SER A 32 -16.61 12.24 -17.33
CA SER A 32 -16.53 12.47 -18.81
C SER A 32 -15.76 11.36 -19.54
N LEU A 33 -15.91 10.12 -19.07
CA LEU A 33 -15.23 8.95 -19.62
C LEU A 33 -16.13 8.20 -20.59
N THR A 34 -15.52 7.69 -21.66
CA THR A 34 -16.17 6.80 -22.62
C THR A 34 -15.50 5.42 -22.61
N VAL A 35 -16.28 4.39 -22.87
CA VAL A 35 -15.78 3.02 -23.02
C VAL A 35 -15.30 2.83 -24.45
N SER A 36 -13.99 2.59 -24.63
CA SER A 36 -13.41 2.27 -25.95
C SER A 36 -13.39 0.77 -26.21
N GLU A 37 -13.28 -0.05 -25.15
CA GLU A 37 -13.26 -1.51 -25.25
C GLU A 37 -13.86 -2.13 -23.98
N LYS A 38 -14.56 -3.27 -24.14
CA LYS A 38 -15.11 -4.06 -23.03
C LYS A 38 -14.74 -5.53 -23.23
N ASN A 39 -14.08 -6.13 -22.25
CA ASN A 39 -13.78 -7.56 -22.25
C ASN A 39 -14.09 -8.15 -20.86
N GLY A 40 -15.21 -8.88 -20.76
CA GLY A 40 -15.72 -9.38 -19.49
C GLY A 40 -16.04 -8.23 -18.54
N GLY A 41 -15.39 -8.19 -17.38
CA GLY A 41 -15.48 -7.12 -16.38
C GLY A 41 -14.44 -6.01 -16.55
N ARG A 42 -13.54 -6.10 -17.53
CA ARG A 42 -12.53 -5.07 -17.82
C ARG A 42 -13.06 -4.07 -18.83
N TYR A 43 -12.88 -2.81 -18.52
CA TYR A 43 -13.25 -1.69 -19.37
C TYR A 43 -12.01 -0.89 -19.71
N ARG A 44 -11.78 -0.67 -21.00
CA ARG A 44 -10.83 0.34 -21.45
C ARG A 44 -11.58 1.66 -21.56
N LEU A 45 -11.14 2.63 -20.80
CA LEU A 45 -11.77 3.94 -20.66
C LEU A 45 -10.89 5.00 -21.30
N THR A 46 -11.52 6.02 -21.88
CA THR A 46 -10.81 7.17 -22.44
C THR A 46 -11.55 8.46 -22.10
N ASN A 47 -10.79 9.51 -21.85
CA ASN A 47 -11.29 10.89 -21.76
C ASN A 47 -10.97 11.72 -23.01
N GLY A 48 -10.59 11.07 -24.12
CA GLY A 48 -10.17 11.73 -25.35
C GLY A 48 -8.69 12.15 -25.39
N VAL A 49 -7.99 12.13 -24.24
CA VAL A 49 -6.56 12.47 -24.12
C VAL A 49 -5.75 11.23 -23.73
N SER A 50 -6.32 10.38 -22.92
CA SER A 50 -5.63 9.24 -22.30
C SER A 50 -6.54 8.04 -22.18
N ASP A 51 -5.95 6.86 -22.33
CA ASP A 51 -6.60 5.57 -22.17
C ASP A 51 -6.05 4.87 -20.92
N PHE A 52 -6.93 4.27 -20.14
CA PHE A 52 -6.60 3.41 -19.01
C PHE A 52 -7.63 2.30 -18.87
N SER A 53 -7.36 1.31 -18.03
CA SER A 53 -8.25 0.16 -17.85
C SER A 53 -8.70 0.03 -16.41
N VAL A 54 -9.98 -0.25 -16.21
CA VAL A 54 -10.60 -0.53 -14.91
C VAL A 54 -11.19 -1.93 -14.93
N ASP A 55 -10.93 -2.74 -13.91
CA ASP A 55 -11.49 -4.07 -13.74
C ASP A 55 -12.58 -4.07 -12.68
N THR A 56 -13.82 -4.16 -13.11
CA THR A 56 -15.00 -4.18 -12.23
C THR A 56 -15.43 -5.60 -11.84
N SER A 57 -14.73 -6.65 -12.28
CA SER A 57 -15.16 -8.04 -12.13
C SER A 57 -15.38 -8.42 -10.68
N LYS A 58 -14.44 -8.04 -9.80
CA LYS A 58 -14.52 -8.33 -8.37
C LYS A 58 -15.66 -7.57 -7.71
N ALA A 59 -15.77 -6.27 -7.95
CA ALA A 59 -16.83 -5.43 -7.39
C ALA A 59 -18.23 -5.90 -7.85
N ARG A 60 -18.36 -6.26 -9.12
CA ARG A 60 -19.61 -6.81 -9.66
C ARG A 60 -19.96 -8.14 -9.02
N SER A 61 -19.01 -9.08 -8.92
CA SER A 61 -19.23 -10.39 -8.29
C SER A 61 -19.61 -10.26 -6.81
N GLU A 62 -18.98 -9.32 -6.10
CA GLU A 62 -19.29 -9.02 -4.70
C GLU A 62 -20.73 -8.50 -4.57
N TYR A 63 -21.14 -7.56 -5.40
CA TYR A 63 -22.51 -7.05 -5.42
C TYR A 63 -23.53 -8.12 -5.80
N GLU A 64 -23.26 -8.94 -6.82
CA GLU A 64 -24.18 -10.00 -7.26
C GLU A 64 -24.38 -11.09 -6.20
N SER A 65 -23.38 -11.31 -5.32
CA SER A 65 -23.46 -12.30 -4.23
C SER A 65 -24.34 -11.85 -3.05
N ALA A 66 -24.39 -10.56 -2.77
CA ALA A 66 -25.13 -9.98 -1.62
C ALA A 66 -25.65 -8.56 -1.96
N PRO A 67 -26.65 -8.41 -2.84
CA PRO A 67 -27.10 -7.11 -3.32
C PRO A 67 -27.72 -6.27 -2.20
N SER A 68 -27.12 -5.11 -1.88
CA SER A 68 -27.71 -4.08 -1.04
C SER A 68 -27.36 -2.67 -1.56
N PRO A 69 -28.18 -1.65 -1.27
CA PRO A 69 -27.85 -0.27 -1.65
C PRO A 69 -26.53 0.18 -1.04
N GLU A 70 -26.30 -0.09 0.25
CA GLU A 70 -25.11 0.35 0.98
C GLU A 70 -23.83 -0.29 0.41
N LEU A 71 -23.91 -1.57 0.03
CA LEU A 71 -22.80 -2.26 -0.64
C LEU A 71 -22.54 -1.65 -2.01
N LEU A 72 -23.59 -1.35 -2.79
CA LEU A 72 -23.44 -0.73 -4.11
C LEU A 72 -22.76 0.62 -4.01
N ASP A 73 -23.20 1.47 -3.07
CA ASP A 73 -22.62 2.81 -2.86
C ASP A 73 -21.13 2.69 -2.47
N SER A 74 -20.78 1.78 -1.55
CA SER A 74 -19.39 1.52 -1.15
C SER A 74 -18.54 1.01 -2.31
N LEU A 75 -19.07 0.15 -3.17
CA LEU A 75 -18.34 -0.35 -4.35
C LEU A 75 -18.16 0.73 -5.41
N MET A 76 -19.17 1.58 -5.63
CA MET A 76 -19.05 2.71 -6.56
C MET A 76 -18.04 3.73 -6.07
N GLU A 77 -17.99 4.03 -4.77
CA GLU A 77 -16.98 4.90 -4.17
C GLU A 77 -15.56 4.36 -4.39
N LYS A 78 -15.33 3.06 -4.16
CA LYS A 78 -14.03 2.43 -4.44
C LYS A 78 -13.65 2.49 -5.92
N LEU A 79 -14.60 2.25 -6.83
CA LEU A 79 -14.35 2.36 -8.27
C LEU A 79 -14.07 3.80 -8.69
N GLU A 80 -14.72 4.78 -8.07
CA GLU A 80 -14.45 6.19 -8.30
C GLU A 80 -13.03 6.56 -7.89
N GLN A 81 -12.59 6.14 -6.70
CA GLN A 81 -11.22 6.33 -6.23
C GLN A 81 -10.19 5.67 -7.16
N GLU A 82 -10.51 4.49 -7.70
CA GLU A 82 -9.67 3.81 -8.68
C GLU A 82 -9.56 4.60 -9.99
N ILE A 83 -10.67 5.09 -10.51
CA ILE A 83 -10.74 5.92 -11.72
C ILE A 83 -9.95 7.22 -11.53
N ASP A 84 -10.17 7.91 -10.42
CA ASP A 84 -9.46 9.15 -10.09
C ASP A 84 -7.94 8.92 -10.03
N MET A 85 -7.50 7.83 -9.41
CA MET A 85 -6.10 7.47 -9.35
C MET A 85 -5.53 7.21 -10.76
N GLU A 86 -6.23 6.45 -11.60
CA GLU A 86 -5.78 6.20 -12.97
C GLU A 86 -5.69 7.49 -13.80
N ILE A 87 -6.64 8.42 -13.64
CA ILE A 87 -6.61 9.74 -14.29
C ILE A 87 -5.37 10.54 -13.84
N ARG A 88 -5.08 10.54 -12.53
CA ARG A 88 -3.89 11.22 -11.97
C ARG A 88 -2.59 10.59 -12.46
N MET A 89 -2.58 9.25 -12.57
CA MET A 89 -1.40 8.48 -12.99
C MET A 89 -1.18 8.42 -14.52
N VAL A 90 -1.96 9.15 -15.30
CA VAL A 90 -1.80 9.23 -16.77
C VAL A 90 -0.44 9.76 -17.18
N SER A 91 0.06 10.81 -16.52
CA SER A 91 1.38 11.39 -16.78
C SER A 91 2.21 11.46 -15.51
N PHE A 92 3.55 11.49 -15.68
CA PHE A 92 4.46 11.67 -14.55
C PHE A 92 4.21 12.98 -13.81
N THR A 93 3.98 14.07 -14.52
CA THR A 93 3.73 15.38 -13.93
C THR A 93 2.55 15.37 -12.96
N ASN A 94 1.46 14.69 -13.32
CA ASN A 94 0.27 14.59 -12.49
C ASN A 94 0.41 13.55 -11.37
N GLY A 95 1.11 12.43 -11.67
CA GLY A 95 1.20 11.29 -10.74
C GLY A 95 2.33 11.38 -9.71
N GLN A 96 3.36 12.19 -9.95
CA GLN A 96 4.58 12.20 -9.15
C GLN A 96 4.35 12.53 -7.66
N GLU A 97 3.38 13.34 -7.31
CA GLU A 97 3.10 13.72 -5.92
C GLU A 97 2.49 12.57 -5.10
N PHE A 98 1.87 11.59 -5.77
CA PHE A 98 1.24 10.43 -5.15
C PHE A 98 2.20 9.25 -4.95
N LEU A 99 3.44 9.37 -5.43
CA LEU A 99 4.45 8.31 -5.30
C LEU A 99 4.99 8.21 -3.88
N ARG A 100 5.08 6.98 -3.40
CA ARG A 100 5.69 6.64 -2.10
C ARG A 100 6.61 5.44 -2.27
N LEU A 101 7.45 5.21 -1.25
CA LEU A 101 8.18 3.96 -1.08
C LEU A 101 7.39 3.06 -0.12
N ALA A 102 7.28 1.79 -0.44
CA ALA A 102 6.81 0.75 0.46
C ALA A 102 7.87 -0.33 0.60
N ILE A 103 7.93 -0.94 1.79
CA ILE A 103 8.80 -2.08 2.05
C ILE A 103 8.03 -3.38 1.85
N MET A 104 8.63 -4.34 1.11
CA MET A 104 8.05 -5.65 0.86
C MET A 104 9.13 -6.73 0.93
N ARG A 105 8.76 -7.99 1.21
CA ARG A 105 9.68 -9.11 1.05
C ARG A 105 9.95 -9.37 -0.42
N GLU A 106 11.18 -9.75 -0.75
CA GLU A 106 11.57 -10.10 -2.12
C GLU A 106 10.65 -11.16 -2.74
N LYS A 107 10.27 -12.18 -1.98
CA LYS A 107 9.35 -13.25 -2.44
C LYS A 107 7.92 -12.80 -2.76
N ASP A 108 7.50 -11.64 -2.30
CA ASP A 108 6.17 -11.07 -2.54
C ASP A 108 6.17 -10.10 -3.73
N ILE A 109 7.35 -9.83 -4.31
CA ILE A 109 7.49 -9.00 -5.50
C ILE A 109 6.93 -9.76 -6.71
N ARG A 110 5.89 -9.22 -7.31
CA ARG A 110 5.31 -9.78 -8.54
C ARG A 110 6.06 -9.31 -9.76
N PRO A 111 6.11 -10.11 -10.84
CA PRO A 111 6.68 -9.66 -12.12
C PRO A 111 6.05 -8.34 -12.58
N GLY A 112 6.89 -7.41 -12.99
CA GLY A 112 6.48 -6.08 -13.44
C GLY A 112 6.44 -5.02 -12.36
N MET A 113 6.46 -5.34 -11.06
CA MET A 113 6.56 -4.33 -10.01
C MET A 113 7.90 -3.58 -10.08
N ILE A 114 7.83 -2.26 -9.88
CA ILE A 114 9.02 -1.42 -9.79
C ILE A 114 9.61 -1.56 -8.39
N SER A 115 10.68 -2.34 -8.28
CA SER A 115 11.32 -2.64 -7.00
C SER A 115 12.84 -2.55 -7.08
N ALA A 116 13.48 -2.37 -5.94
CA ALA A 116 14.93 -2.47 -5.80
C ALA A 116 15.26 -3.12 -4.44
N GLU A 117 16.38 -3.84 -4.38
CA GLU A 117 16.86 -4.46 -3.14
C GLU A 117 17.08 -3.39 -2.05
N PHE A 118 16.80 -3.78 -0.79
CA PHE A 118 17.09 -2.96 0.38
C PHE A 118 18.07 -3.66 1.30
N ALA A 119 17.65 -4.64 2.09
CA ALA A 119 18.48 -5.44 2.99
C ALA A 119 17.69 -6.65 3.50
N GLY A 120 18.36 -7.76 3.86
CA GLY A 120 17.72 -8.89 4.56
C GLY A 120 16.57 -9.55 3.80
N GLY A 121 16.63 -9.64 2.47
CA GLY A 121 15.52 -10.17 1.66
C GLY A 121 14.30 -9.24 1.59
N LEU A 122 14.48 -7.97 1.95
CA LEU A 122 13.49 -6.91 1.79
C LEU A 122 13.82 -6.04 0.58
N CYS A 123 12.79 -5.57 -0.08
CA CYS A 123 12.87 -4.67 -1.23
C CYS A 123 12.11 -3.38 -0.95
N LYS A 124 12.58 -2.29 -1.51
CA LYS A 124 11.82 -1.06 -1.69
C LYS A 124 11.02 -1.13 -2.97
N VAL A 125 9.75 -0.79 -2.90
CA VAL A 125 8.78 -0.85 -4.00
C VAL A 125 8.19 0.53 -4.21
N ILE A 126 8.02 0.94 -5.45
CA ILE A 126 7.26 2.16 -5.75
C ILE A 126 5.78 1.84 -5.64
N VAL A 127 5.08 2.63 -4.84
CA VAL A 127 3.63 2.58 -4.72
C VAL A 127 3.04 3.96 -4.99
N CYS A 128 1.77 4.01 -5.37
CA CYS A 128 1.00 5.24 -5.40
C CYS A 128 -0.12 5.18 -4.36
N THR A 129 -0.49 6.36 -3.84
CA THR A 129 -1.57 6.53 -2.88
C THR A 129 -2.15 7.93 -3.02
N ALA A 130 -3.48 8.06 -2.90
CA ALA A 130 -4.16 9.34 -2.99
C ALA A 130 -4.12 10.11 -1.66
N ASP A 131 -4.25 9.41 -0.56
CA ASP A 131 -4.49 9.95 0.79
C ASP A 131 -3.63 9.30 1.88
N ASP A 132 -2.59 8.58 1.47
CA ASP A 132 -1.70 7.82 2.35
C ASP A 132 -2.42 6.73 3.20
N THR A 133 -3.55 6.20 2.73
CA THR A 133 -4.29 5.11 3.40
C THR A 133 -4.17 3.79 2.67
N GLU A 134 -4.37 3.77 1.35
CA GLU A 134 -4.25 2.58 0.50
C GLU A 134 -3.04 2.68 -0.42
N LEU A 135 -2.23 1.62 -0.46
CA LEU A 135 -1.00 1.55 -1.24
C LEU A 135 -1.19 0.64 -2.45
N ARG A 136 -1.00 1.19 -3.65
CA ARG A 136 -1.05 0.44 -4.90
C ARG A 136 0.35 0.36 -5.53
N PRO A 137 0.95 -0.84 -5.64
CA PRO A 137 2.24 -0.98 -6.32
C PRO A 137 2.18 -0.51 -7.77
N LEU A 138 3.22 0.21 -8.19
CA LEU A 138 3.43 0.60 -9.58
C LEU A 138 4.16 -0.49 -10.35
N ASP A 139 3.84 -0.61 -11.64
CA ASP A 139 4.53 -1.52 -12.55
C ASP A 139 5.33 -0.80 -13.65
N GLU A 140 6.19 -1.54 -14.32
CA GLU A 140 7.06 -1.06 -15.40
C GLU A 140 6.28 -0.49 -16.60
N ALA A 141 5.01 -0.88 -16.79
CA ALA A 141 4.19 -0.34 -17.86
C ALA A 141 3.89 1.14 -17.64
N VAL A 142 3.76 1.56 -16.37
CA VAL A 142 3.59 2.97 -16.00
C VAL A 142 4.84 3.78 -16.33
N LEU A 143 6.04 3.25 -16.02
CA LEU A 143 7.31 3.92 -16.38
C LEU A 143 7.45 4.11 -17.87
N LYS A 144 7.15 3.06 -18.66
CA LYS A 144 7.18 3.13 -20.11
C LYS A 144 6.21 4.19 -20.65
N ARG A 145 5.01 4.25 -20.11
CA ARG A 145 4.00 5.26 -20.46
C ARG A 145 4.47 6.67 -20.14
N TRP A 146 5.16 6.85 -19.00
CA TRP A 146 5.69 8.16 -18.58
C TRP A 146 6.99 8.55 -19.31
N GLY A 147 7.69 7.60 -19.92
CA GLY A 147 9.00 7.83 -20.49
C GLY A 147 10.05 8.21 -19.44
N MET A 148 9.89 7.73 -18.18
CA MET A 148 10.74 8.11 -17.06
C MET A 148 11.70 6.99 -16.66
N PRO A 149 12.99 7.31 -16.37
CA PRO A 149 13.93 6.37 -15.77
C PRO A 149 13.50 5.98 -14.35
N ARG A 150 13.80 4.73 -13.96
CA ARG A 150 13.47 4.20 -12.61
C ARG A 150 14.06 5.07 -11.49
N GLU A 151 15.31 5.52 -11.67
CA GLU A 151 16.05 6.31 -10.69
C GLU A 151 15.35 7.64 -10.38
N VAL A 152 14.77 8.27 -11.39
CA VAL A 152 14.00 9.51 -11.22
C VAL A 152 12.75 9.25 -10.39
N VAL A 153 12.04 8.14 -10.68
CA VAL A 153 10.80 7.79 -9.97
C VAL A 153 11.09 7.41 -8.52
N PHE A 154 12.18 6.64 -8.25
CA PHE A 154 12.64 6.36 -6.89
C PHE A 154 13.03 7.63 -6.13
N SER A 155 13.75 8.56 -6.77
CA SER A 155 14.14 9.83 -6.16
C SER A 155 12.93 10.70 -5.78
N VAL A 156 11.91 10.71 -6.63
CA VAL A 156 10.66 11.46 -6.33
C VAL A 156 9.89 10.78 -5.19
N ALA A 157 9.76 9.46 -5.20
CA ALA A 157 9.09 8.71 -4.15
C ALA A 157 9.79 8.91 -2.80
N ASP A 158 11.12 8.85 -2.75
CA ASP A 158 11.93 9.13 -1.55
C ASP A 158 11.69 10.55 -1.02
N ARG A 159 11.75 11.56 -1.89
CA ARG A 159 11.48 12.96 -1.51
C ARG A 159 10.08 13.12 -0.92
N ASN A 160 9.08 12.46 -1.48
CA ASN A 160 7.72 12.50 -0.96
C ASN A 160 7.62 11.81 0.40
N MET A 161 8.32 10.68 0.59
CA MET A 161 8.43 10.02 1.89
C MET A 161 9.12 10.88 2.93
N CYS A 162 10.23 11.57 2.58
CA CYS A 162 10.91 12.50 3.47
C CYS A 162 9.98 13.66 3.88
N ARG A 163 9.17 14.19 2.95
CA ARG A 163 8.17 15.23 3.25
C ARG A 163 7.07 14.72 4.18
N LEU A 164 6.64 13.48 4.00
CA LEU A 164 5.64 12.83 4.87
C LEU A 164 6.23 12.62 6.27
N LEU A 165 7.45 12.07 6.36
CA LEU A 165 8.17 11.88 7.62
C LEU A 165 8.33 13.19 8.39
N ALA A 166 8.70 14.28 7.72
CA ALA A 166 8.86 15.60 8.33
C ALA A 166 7.56 16.18 8.94
N LYS A 167 6.39 15.76 8.41
CA LYS A 167 5.07 16.17 8.91
C LYS A 167 4.49 15.20 9.94
N THR A 168 5.06 14.01 10.06
CA THR A 168 4.56 12.94 10.91
C THR A 168 4.93 13.22 12.37
N LYS A 169 3.96 13.09 13.26
CA LYS A 169 4.22 13.15 14.70
C LYS A 169 4.96 11.89 15.13
N VAL A 170 6.02 12.12 15.88
CA VAL A 170 6.85 11.07 16.45
C VAL A 170 6.63 11.04 17.96
N LYS A 171 6.36 9.86 18.48
CA LYS A 171 6.21 9.61 19.91
C LYS A 171 7.33 8.71 20.39
N LYS A 172 8.09 9.16 21.39
CA LYS A 172 9.04 8.33 22.12
C LYS A 172 8.33 7.77 23.35
N THR A 173 8.32 6.46 23.50
CA THR A 173 7.64 5.75 24.59
C THR A 173 8.64 4.88 25.33
N SER A 174 8.66 4.95 26.66
CA SER A 174 9.44 4.01 27.46
C SER A 174 8.69 2.67 27.52
N ILE A 175 9.34 1.60 27.05
CA ILE A 175 8.76 0.24 27.04
C ILE A 175 9.29 -0.64 28.17
N ALA A 176 10.44 -0.28 28.74
CA ALA A 176 11.03 -0.87 29.92
C ALA A 176 12.01 0.12 30.55
N GLU A 177 12.53 -0.17 31.75
CA GLU A 177 13.53 0.68 32.40
C GLU A 177 14.78 0.83 31.50
N GLY A 178 15.09 2.06 31.13
CA GLY A 178 16.21 2.39 30.24
C GLY A 178 16.00 2.02 28.77
N VAL A 179 14.79 1.59 28.36
CA VAL A 179 14.49 1.20 26.98
C VAL A 179 13.38 2.07 26.41
N ASN A 180 13.70 2.81 25.38
CA ASN A 180 12.75 3.61 24.66
C ASN A 180 12.46 3.02 23.28
N ALA A 181 11.20 3.12 22.87
CA ALA A 181 10.75 2.84 21.50
C ALA A 181 10.21 4.13 20.87
N MET A 182 10.20 4.14 19.56
CA MET A 182 9.70 5.24 18.75
C MET A 182 8.55 4.77 17.87
N GLU A 183 7.49 5.54 17.82
CA GLU A 183 6.30 5.28 17.02
C GLU A 183 6.00 6.47 16.10
N PHE A 184 5.43 6.16 14.95
CA PHE A 184 4.96 7.14 13.98
C PHE A 184 3.44 7.18 13.97
N ASP A 185 2.87 8.38 14.13
CA ASP A 185 1.42 8.59 14.09
C ASP A 185 0.98 8.83 12.64
N LEU A 186 0.59 7.72 11.96
CA LEU A 186 0.13 7.73 10.58
C LEU A 186 -1.14 6.88 10.41
N PRO A 187 -2.08 7.30 9.52
CA PRO A 187 -3.24 6.50 9.14
C PRO A 187 -2.83 5.14 8.56
N CYS A 188 -1.89 5.14 7.61
CA CYS A 188 -1.35 3.91 7.03
C CYS A 188 -0.07 3.49 7.76
N LYS A 189 -0.17 2.48 8.62
CA LYS A 189 0.97 1.93 9.37
C LYS A 189 2.07 1.38 8.45
N HIS A 190 1.71 0.84 7.29
CA HIS A 190 2.68 0.37 6.30
C HIS A 190 3.62 1.48 5.82
N LEU A 191 3.14 2.71 5.64
CA LEU A 191 4.01 3.85 5.35
C LEU A 191 4.94 4.17 6.52
N GLY A 192 4.44 4.05 7.77
CA GLY A 192 5.26 4.23 8.96
C GLY A 192 6.44 3.25 9.02
N VAL A 193 6.20 1.97 8.72
CA VAL A 193 7.27 0.97 8.60
C VAL A 193 8.20 1.30 7.44
N SER A 194 7.67 1.79 6.34
CA SER A 194 8.43 2.10 5.12
C SER A 194 9.33 3.33 5.25
N PHE A 195 9.21 4.12 6.33
CA PHE A 195 10.14 5.24 6.61
C PHE A 195 11.60 4.81 6.72
N ILE A 196 11.88 3.55 7.07
CA ILE A 196 13.27 3.01 7.08
C ILE A 196 13.97 3.12 5.71
N LEU A 197 13.20 3.26 4.64
CA LEU A 197 13.69 3.43 3.27
C LEU A 197 14.05 4.88 2.93
N CYS A 198 13.58 5.84 3.74
CA CYS A 198 13.77 7.28 3.53
C CYS A 198 15.22 7.70 3.81
N ASN A 199 15.76 8.57 2.99
CA ASN A 199 17.10 9.12 3.22
C ASN A 199 17.20 9.90 4.55
N ASP A 200 16.14 10.65 4.90
CA ASP A 200 16.12 11.48 6.13
C ASP A 200 15.78 10.67 7.40
N PHE A 201 15.38 9.40 7.27
CA PHE A 201 14.97 8.58 8.41
C PHE A 201 16.01 8.53 9.53
N ARG A 202 17.28 8.31 9.17
CA ARG A 202 18.37 8.26 10.14
C ARG A 202 18.51 9.56 10.94
N GLN A 203 18.42 10.69 10.27
CA GLN A 203 18.55 11.99 10.91
C GLN A 203 17.38 12.27 11.86
N VAL A 204 16.16 11.91 11.46
CA VAL A 204 14.98 12.06 12.31
C VAL A 204 15.11 11.18 13.55
N VAL A 205 15.44 9.90 13.39
CA VAL A 205 15.58 8.96 14.51
C VAL A 205 16.78 9.32 15.41
N TYR A 206 17.87 9.80 14.83
CA TYR A 206 19.04 10.26 15.57
C TYR A 206 18.69 11.28 16.66
N ASN A 207 17.80 12.21 16.37
CA ASN A 207 17.38 13.25 17.32
C ASN A 207 16.66 12.69 18.56
N TYR A 208 16.13 11.46 18.48
CA TYR A 208 15.39 10.80 19.56
C TYR A 208 16.16 9.65 20.21
N MET A 209 16.95 8.91 19.43
CA MET A 209 17.56 7.64 19.83
C MET A 209 19.10 7.65 19.79
N GLY A 210 19.72 8.76 19.34
CA GLY A 210 21.17 8.85 19.19
C GLY A 210 21.70 8.23 17.90
N ALA A 211 23.05 8.22 17.75
CA ALA A 211 23.73 7.89 16.49
C ALA A 211 23.63 6.42 16.06
N LYS A 212 23.35 5.53 17.01
CA LYS A 212 23.20 4.09 16.75
C LYS A 212 21.90 3.62 17.36
N PHE A 213 21.08 2.97 16.56
CA PHE A 213 19.81 2.43 16.99
C PHE A 213 19.48 1.15 16.24
N LEU A 214 18.62 0.34 16.84
CA LEU A 214 18.15 -0.90 16.27
C LEU A 214 16.74 -0.72 15.69
N VAL A 215 16.48 -1.37 14.58
CA VAL A 215 15.16 -1.41 13.96
C VAL A 215 14.77 -2.86 13.72
N VAL A 216 13.54 -3.21 14.11
CA VAL A 216 12.92 -4.49 13.81
C VAL A 216 11.55 -4.21 13.21
N ALA A 217 11.23 -4.86 12.08
CA ALA A 217 9.96 -4.70 11.38
C ALA A 217 9.30 -6.08 11.18
N PRO A 218 8.62 -6.64 12.20
CA PRO A 218 8.03 -7.98 12.09
C PRO A 218 6.90 -8.06 11.07
N SER A 219 6.22 -6.96 10.81
CA SER A 219 5.11 -6.91 9.85
C SER A 219 5.05 -5.57 9.13
N CYS A 220 4.23 -5.48 8.08
CA CYS A 220 3.96 -4.23 7.38
C CYS A 220 3.29 -3.15 8.26
N GLU A 221 2.77 -3.53 9.43
CA GLU A 221 2.05 -2.61 10.33
C GLU A 221 2.80 -2.33 11.63
N SER A 222 3.93 -3.04 11.85
CA SER A 222 4.67 -2.98 13.11
C SER A 222 6.13 -2.72 12.87
N ILE A 223 6.63 -1.64 13.42
CA ILE A 223 8.05 -1.28 13.47
C ILE A 223 8.44 -0.97 14.90
N LEU A 224 9.56 -1.49 15.33
CA LEU A 224 10.17 -1.21 16.62
C LEU A 224 11.52 -0.56 16.39
N ILE A 225 11.68 0.67 16.87
CA ILE A 225 12.92 1.43 16.80
C ILE A 225 13.41 1.58 18.24
N LEU A 226 14.61 1.08 18.52
CA LEU A 226 15.14 0.96 19.86
C LEU A 226 16.48 1.67 19.96
N GLU A 227 16.74 2.30 21.08
CA GLU A 227 18.10 2.68 21.46
C GLU A 227 18.99 1.42 21.47
N ASN A 228 20.31 1.59 21.35
CA ASN A 228 21.25 0.47 21.41
C ASN A 228 21.16 -0.20 22.80
N ILE A 229 20.47 -1.33 22.87
CA ILE A 229 20.11 -2.03 24.11
C ILE A 229 20.93 -3.29 24.31
N THR A 230 20.98 -3.76 25.57
CA THR A 230 21.67 -4.98 25.94
C THR A 230 20.97 -6.25 25.41
N ASN A 231 21.74 -7.34 25.21
CA ASN A 231 21.22 -8.62 24.71
C ASN A 231 20.03 -9.16 25.53
N ASN A 232 20.02 -8.98 26.85
CA ASN A 232 18.92 -9.46 27.71
C ASN A 232 17.55 -8.85 27.37
N ILE A 233 17.51 -7.61 26.92
CA ILE A 233 16.28 -6.94 26.54
C ILE A 233 15.85 -7.42 25.15
N LEU A 234 16.80 -7.57 24.23
CA LEU A 234 16.52 -8.15 22.90
C LEU A 234 15.94 -9.56 23.01
N GLU A 235 16.43 -10.41 23.90
CA GLU A 235 15.89 -11.76 24.11
C GLU A 235 14.44 -11.74 24.60
N LYS A 236 14.10 -10.84 25.54
CA LYS A 236 12.72 -10.69 26.02
C LYS A 236 11.79 -10.21 24.91
N LEU A 237 12.20 -9.22 24.13
CA LEU A 237 11.45 -8.70 22.99
C LEU A 237 11.35 -9.72 21.86
N GLY A 238 12.34 -10.60 21.69
CA GLY A 238 12.39 -11.57 20.61
C GLY A 238 11.16 -12.48 20.54
N LYS A 239 10.63 -12.90 21.69
CA LYS A 239 9.40 -13.72 21.74
C LYS A 239 8.20 -12.97 21.17
N GLU A 240 8.06 -11.70 21.50
CA GLU A 240 6.96 -10.86 21.01
C GLU A 240 7.11 -10.55 19.53
N ILE A 241 8.34 -10.25 19.10
CA ILE A 241 8.67 -10.00 17.68
C ILE A 241 8.33 -11.23 16.82
N VAL A 242 8.75 -12.43 17.25
CA VAL A 242 8.43 -13.67 16.53
C VAL A 242 6.94 -13.97 16.55
N ARG A 243 6.25 -13.68 17.67
CA ARG A 243 4.80 -13.84 17.76
C ARG A 243 4.07 -12.91 16.79
N GLU A 244 4.45 -11.64 16.73
CA GLU A 244 3.91 -10.66 15.79
C GLU A 244 4.15 -11.10 14.34
N TYR A 245 5.38 -11.47 14.00
CA TYR A 245 5.72 -11.98 12.68
C TYR A 245 4.84 -13.16 12.26
N LYS A 246 4.60 -14.13 13.17
CA LYS A 246 3.79 -15.33 12.88
C LYS A 246 2.30 -15.05 12.75
N ARG A 247 1.78 -14.05 13.47
CA ARG A 247 0.35 -13.70 13.51
C ARG A 247 -0.05 -12.73 12.42
N SER A 248 0.88 -11.94 11.91
CA SER A 248 0.58 -10.93 10.90
C SER A 248 0.17 -11.59 9.57
N PRO A 249 -0.88 -11.09 8.92
CA PRO A 249 -1.21 -11.46 7.54
C PRO A 249 -0.14 -10.97 6.55
N ASN A 250 0.62 -9.93 6.90
CA ASN A 250 1.65 -9.32 6.08
C ASN A 250 3.00 -9.27 6.83
N PRO A 251 3.62 -10.44 7.15
CA PRO A 251 4.89 -10.47 7.85
C PRO A 251 6.02 -9.96 6.97
N LEU A 252 6.99 -9.24 7.53
CA LEU A 252 8.18 -8.75 6.83
C LEU A 252 9.43 -9.55 7.18
N THR A 253 10.00 -9.30 8.37
CA THR A 253 11.24 -9.97 8.78
C THR A 253 11.37 -10.08 10.30
N THR A 254 12.19 -11.00 10.76
CA THR A 254 12.64 -11.07 12.15
C THR A 254 14.10 -10.60 12.30
N ASP A 255 14.67 -10.02 11.25
CA ASP A 255 16.01 -9.45 11.31
C ASP A 255 16.02 -8.18 12.15
N VAL A 256 17.15 -8.00 12.83
CA VAL A 256 17.47 -6.80 13.61
C VAL A 256 18.44 -5.98 12.78
N PHE A 257 18.01 -4.81 12.32
CA PHE A 257 18.84 -3.89 11.58
C PHE A 257 19.52 -2.92 12.54
N LEU A 258 20.83 -2.83 12.49
CA LEU A 258 21.60 -1.79 13.15
C LEU A 258 21.81 -0.62 12.18
N PHE A 259 21.25 0.52 12.55
CA PHE A 259 21.48 1.78 11.88
C PHE A 259 22.65 2.52 12.54
N THR A 260 23.60 2.93 11.73
CA THR A 260 24.74 3.79 12.12
C THR A 260 24.76 5.01 11.21
N PRO A 261 25.54 6.07 11.50
CA PRO A 261 25.65 7.21 10.58
C PRO A 261 26.00 6.82 9.15
N ASP A 262 26.84 5.78 8.96
CA ASP A 262 27.40 5.44 7.66
C ASP A 262 26.66 4.34 6.94
N LYS A 263 26.04 3.39 7.66
CA LYS A 263 25.48 2.18 7.05
C LYS A 263 24.30 1.59 7.81
N ILE A 264 23.57 0.73 7.10
CA ILE A 264 22.59 -0.21 7.66
C ILE A 264 23.21 -1.61 7.56
N GLN A 265 23.15 -2.39 8.62
CA GLN A 265 23.62 -3.77 8.62
C GLN A 265 22.68 -4.66 9.44
N ILE A 266 22.59 -5.93 9.08
CA ILE A 266 21.89 -6.93 9.88
C ILE A 266 22.77 -7.26 11.08
N ALA A 267 22.29 -6.95 12.29
CA ALA A 267 22.97 -7.23 13.55
C ALA A 267 22.65 -8.64 14.10
N GLY A 268 21.56 -9.22 13.65
CA GLY A 268 21.10 -10.54 14.07
C GLY A 268 19.70 -10.83 13.56
N HIS A 269 19.14 -11.97 13.96
CA HIS A 269 17.77 -12.35 13.67
C HIS A 269 17.17 -13.14 14.82
N PHE A 270 15.85 -13.07 14.99
CA PHE A 270 15.12 -13.91 15.93
C PHE A 270 14.68 -15.21 15.25
N SER A 271 15.11 -16.35 15.79
CA SER A 271 14.79 -17.66 15.20
C SER A 271 13.31 -17.97 15.29
N VAL A 272 12.68 -18.13 14.14
CA VAL A 272 11.32 -18.67 14.03
C VAL A 272 11.42 -20.21 14.11
N LYS A 273 11.38 -20.76 15.33
CA LYS A 273 11.33 -22.24 15.46
C LYS A 273 10.09 -22.73 14.72
N SER A 274 10.28 -23.55 13.69
CA SER A 274 9.20 -24.35 13.12
C SER A 274 8.81 -25.38 14.15
N ASN A 275 7.59 -25.29 14.69
CA ASN A 275 7.01 -26.44 15.34
C ASN A 275 6.85 -27.54 14.28
N LYS A 276 7.76 -28.52 14.29
CA LYS A 276 7.58 -29.79 13.58
C LYS A 276 6.48 -30.57 14.25
#